data_a36fbec122bf9240bde6d04a26182f0a
#
_entry.id   a36fbec122bf9240bde6d04a26182f0a
#
_cell.length_a   1.000
_cell.length_b   1.000
_cell.length_c   1.000
_cell.angle_alpha   90.00
_cell.angle_beta   90.00
_cell.angle_gamma   90.00
#
_symmetry.space_group_name_H-M   'P 1'
#
loop_
_entity.id
_entity.type
_entity.pdbx_description
1 polymer ?
#
loop_
_entity_poly.entity_id
_entity_poly.type
_entity_poly.pdbx_seq_one_letter_code
_entity_poly.pdbx_strand_id
1 'polypeptide(L)'
;MLMRQALKEYRTWSLDSRRWLAYQPRAGDIVVCTYPKCGTTWMQRIVNLLIFQSAEPRPVSKLSPWYDMRIAASVEELNEALAAQTHRRAVKTHLPFDGLPIFKDARYIHVARDGRDALLSYHNHCLGLKPEVIDRFSKAGLDDPDIAKPFPAIPPNPAEFFHLWLTQSHLPGQTTGYLNLPFFEFHKSYWAERESPNLLLVHYADLKRDLSKEMRRVAGFLEIAIDEETWPALVKAATFETMKKQGRDLMPNVMALFDNGADRFFNKAESGRWRDTFHAEDLALYESQAAKQEPAFARWLAAGRHIAGDPQPAA
;
A
#
# COMPACT_ATOMS: atom_id res chain seq x y z
N MET A 1 -17.36 0.09 16.77
CA MET A 1 -17.18 -1.02 17.76
C MET A 1 -16.13 -2.00 17.22
N LEU A 2 -15.22 -2.48 18.06
CA LEU A 2 -14.24 -3.50 17.68
C LEU A 2 -14.94 -4.84 17.39
N MET A 3 -14.66 -5.45 16.24
CA MET A 3 -15.17 -6.78 15.87
C MET A 3 -14.13 -7.87 16.13
N ARG A 4 -12.85 -7.58 15.82
CA ARG A 4 -11.74 -8.54 15.96
C ARG A 4 -10.46 -7.79 16.32
N GLN A 5 -9.71 -8.30 17.28
CA GLN A 5 -8.33 -7.88 17.53
C GLN A 5 -7.41 -8.34 16.39
N ALA A 6 -6.24 -7.71 16.28
CA ALA A 6 -5.19 -8.26 15.44
C ALA A 6 -4.84 -9.69 15.91
N LEU A 7 -4.67 -10.59 14.94
CA LEU A 7 -4.37 -12.01 15.22
C LEU A 7 -2.86 -12.26 15.31
N LYS A 8 -2.06 -11.40 14.69
CA LYS A 8 -0.60 -11.49 14.66
C LYS A 8 0.04 -10.12 14.82
N GLU A 9 1.23 -10.11 15.39
CA GLU A 9 2.10 -8.95 15.43
C GLU A 9 3.08 -8.99 14.27
N TYR A 10 3.30 -7.80 13.67
CA TYR A 10 4.23 -7.60 12.57
C TYR A 10 5.13 -6.41 12.87
N ARG A 11 6.44 -6.63 12.71
CA ARG A 11 7.45 -5.60 12.92
C ARG A 11 8.49 -5.68 11.81
N THR A 12 8.84 -4.53 11.27
CA THR A 12 9.96 -4.35 10.35
C THR A 12 10.73 -3.10 10.73
N TRP A 13 11.75 -2.73 10.00
CA TRP A 13 12.46 -1.46 10.19
C TRP A 13 11.55 -0.24 10.10
N SER A 14 10.48 -0.32 9.31
CA SER A 14 9.59 0.81 9.03
C SER A 14 8.24 0.74 9.72
N LEU A 15 7.75 -0.43 10.12
CA LEU A 15 6.41 -0.59 10.69
C LEU A 15 6.41 -1.38 12.00
N ASP A 16 5.39 -1.11 12.83
CA ASP A 16 5.06 -1.84 14.04
C ASP A 16 3.53 -1.92 14.21
N SER A 17 2.97 -3.12 14.12
CA SER A 17 1.52 -3.33 14.23
C SER A 17 0.95 -2.98 15.60
N ARG A 18 1.76 -3.01 16.67
CA ARG A 18 1.33 -2.69 18.03
C ARG A 18 0.86 -1.24 18.16
N ARG A 19 1.25 -0.35 17.26
CA ARG A 19 0.75 1.04 17.20
C ARG A 19 -0.78 1.09 17.07
N TRP A 20 -1.38 0.10 16.41
CA TRP A 20 -2.83 -0.02 16.26
C TRP A 20 -3.58 -0.32 17.57
N LEU A 21 -2.90 -0.76 18.63
CA LEU A 21 -3.51 -0.92 19.96
C LEU A 21 -4.00 0.42 20.55
N ALA A 22 -3.37 1.51 20.17
CA ALA A 22 -3.75 2.85 20.61
C ALA A 22 -4.63 3.61 19.59
N TYR A 23 -5.02 2.97 18.47
CA TYR A 23 -5.90 3.60 17.47
C TYR A 23 -7.29 3.87 18.07
N GLN A 24 -7.74 5.11 17.91
CA GLN A 24 -9.05 5.55 18.37
C GLN A 24 -10.03 5.60 17.17
N PRO A 25 -10.85 4.56 16.96
CA PRO A 25 -11.72 4.47 15.81
C PRO A 25 -12.84 5.51 15.88
N ARG A 26 -13.17 6.09 14.72
CA ARG A 26 -14.37 6.89 14.49
C ARG A 26 -15.22 6.22 13.42
N ALA A 27 -16.54 6.24 13.59
CA ALA A 27 -17.45 5.70 12.58
C ALA A 27 -17.19 6.32 11.20
N GLY A 28 -17.11 5.48 10.19
CA GLY A 28 -16.80 5.88 8.83
C GLY A 28 -15.31 5.99 8.49
N ASP A 29 -14.40 5.68 9.42
CA ASP A 29 -12.96 5.65 9.12
C ASP A 29 -12.65 4.75 7.92
N ILE A 30 -11.69 5.17 7.10
CA ILE A 30 -11.24 4.44 5.91
C ILE A 30 -9.79 4.02 6.13
N VAL A 31 -9.52 2.73 5.97
CA VAL A 31 -8.16 2.18 6.08
C VAL A 31 -7.69 1.74 4.71
N VAL A 32 -6.70 2.43 4.15
CA VAL A 32 -6.06 2.07 2.87
C VAL A 32 -4.93 1.09 3.14
N CYS A 33 -5.14 -0.16 2.74
CA CYS A 33 -4.31 -1.31 3.04
C CYS A 33 -3.55 -1.76 1.79
N THR A 34 -2.24 -1.68 1.79
CA THR A 34 -1.47 -2.05 0.59
C THR A 34 -0.13 -2.67 0.96
N TYR A 35 0.34 -3.60 0.16
CA TYR A 35 1.77 -3.88 0.11
C TYR A 35 2.51 -2.64 -0.45
N PRO A 36 3.75 -2.35 -0.04
CA PRO A 36 4.51 -1.25 -0.63
C PRO A 36 4.52 -1.30 -2.16
N LYS A 37 4.31 -0.15 -2.80
CA LYS A 37 4.30 0.04 -4.27
C LYS A 37 3.13 -0.59 -5.04
N CYS A 38 2.11 -1.07 -4.36
CA CYS A 38 0.87 -1.55 -4.99
C CYS A 38 -0.18 -0.46 -5.28
N GLY A 39 0.18 0.83 -5.17
CA GLY A 39 -0.74 1.92 -5.52
C GLY A 39 -1.31 2.70 -4.32
N THR A 40 -0.64 2.66 -3.17
CA THR A 40 -1.05 3.32 -1.91
C THR A 40 -1.41 4.79 -2.11
N THR A 41 -0.48 5.58 -2.63
CA THR A 41 -0.68 7.03 -2.83
C THR A 41 -1.79 7.32 -3.84
N TRP A 42 -1.95 6.45 -4.84
CA TRP A 42 -3.04 6.57 -5.79
C TRP A 42 -4.40 6.37 -5.12
N MET A 43 -4.55 5.29 -4.35
CA MET A 43 -5.78 5.02 -3.61
C MET A 43 -6.06 6.11 -2.55
N GLN A 44 -5.05 6.57 -1.82
CA GLN A 44 -5.20 7.69 -0.89
C GLN A 44 -5.69 8.97 -1.61
N ARG A 45 -5.16 9.26 -2.81
CA ARG A 45 -5.63 10.40 -3.62
C ARG A 45 -7.08 10.20 -4.06
N ILE A 46 -7.45 9.02 -4.54
CA ILE A 46 -8.83 8.68 -4.90
C ILE A 46 -9.77 8.89 -3.71
N VAL A 47 -9.44 8.34 -2.55
CA VAL A 47 -10.22 8.51 -1.32
C VAL A 47 -10.38 9.99 -0.96
N ASN A 48 -9.31 10.78 -1.03
CA ASN A 48 -9.37 12.22 -0.74
C ASN A 48 -10.26 12.96 -1.75
N LEU A 49 -10.16 12.66 -3.05
CA LEU A 49 -11.03 13.23 -4.08
C LEU A 49 -12.50 12.95 -3.79
N LEU A 50 -12.83 11.74 -3.38
CA LEU A 50 -14.19 11.33 -3.04
C LEU A 50 -14.68 12.00 -1.75
N ILE A 51 -13.86 12.11 -0.71
CA ILE A 51 -14.24 12.77 0.55
C ILE A 51 -14.51 14.27 0.35
N PHE A 52 -13.62 14.95 -0.37
CA PHE A 52 -13.68 16.41 -0.50
C PHE A 52 -14.48 16.89 -1.71
N GLN A 53 -14.87 16.00 -2.64
CA GLN A 53 -15.54 16.34 -3.90
C GLN A 53 -14.83 17.51 -4.63
N SER A 54 -13.50 17.52 -4.61
CA SER A 54 -12.67 18.61 -5.14
C SER A 54 -11.40 18.06 -5.77
N ALA A 55 -11.06 18.57 -6.96
CA ALA A 55 -9.85 18.23 -7.70
C ALA A 55 -8.58 18.91 -7.14
N GLU A 56 -8.71 19.83 -6.21
CA GLU A 56 -7.57 20.54 -5.60
C GLU A 56 -6.52 19.59 -5.04
N PRO A 57 -5.23 19.86 -5.24
CA PRO A 57 -4.17 19.08 -4.63
C PRO A 57 -4.16 19.32 -3.10
N ARG A 58 -4.22 18.24 -2.35
CA ARG A 58 -4.17 18.24 -0.89
C ARG A 58 -3.07 17.28 -0.42
N PRO A 59 -2.31 17.61 0.64
CA PRO A 59 -1.23 16.75 1.14
C PRO A 59 -1.75 15.37 1.58
N VAL A 60 -1.54 14.36 0.75
CA VAL A 60 -2.06 12.98 0.94
C VAL A 60 -1.56 12.37 2.25
N SER A 61 -0.29 12.58 2.57
CA SER A 61 0.33 12.03 3.79
C SER A 61 -0.19 12.66 5.09
N LYS A 62 -0.70 13.90 5.04
CA LYS A 62 -1.33 14.55 6.20
C LYS A 62 -2.77 14.09 6.38
N LEU A 63 -3.52 13.96 5.27
CA LEU A 63 -4.93 13.57 5.30
C LEU A 63 -5.13 12.07 5.56
N SER A 64 -4.14 11.26 5.15
CA SER A 64 -4.16 9.80 5.33
C SER A 64 -2.80 9.33 5.86
N PRO A 65 -2.49 9.57 7.14
CA PRO A 65 -1.18 9.24 7.71
C PRO A 65 -0.92 7.73 7.70
N TRP A 66 0.36 7.36 7.62
CA TRP A 66 0.78 5.96 7.79
C TRP A 66 0.84 5.63 9.28
N TYR A 67 -0.19 4.93 9.77
CA TYR A 67 -0.40 4.75 11.19
C TYR A 67 0.62 3.80 11.85
N ASP A 68 1.01 2.73 11.16
CA ASP A 68 1.99 1.75 11.64
C ASP A 68 3.46 2.14 11.43
N MET A 69 3.75 3.35 10.90
CA MET A 69 5.12 3.83 10.66
C MET A 69 5.87 4.11 11.95
N ARG A 70 7.04 3.46 12.17
CA ARG A 70 7.83 3.55 13.42
C ARG A 70 8.68 4.79 13.54
N ILE A 71 9.20 5.30 12.42
CA ILE A 71 10.27 6.31 12.38
C ILE A 71 9.76 7.73 12.07
N ALA A 72 8.45 7.93 12.08
CA ALA A 72 7.84 9.23 11.84
C ALA A 72 7.22 9.79 13.14
N ALA A 73 5.95 10.21 13.09
CA ALA A 73 5.22 10.73 14.22
C ALA A 73 4.97 9.67 15.31
N SER A 74 4.88 10.07 16.57
CA SER A 74 4.41 9.23 17.66
C SER A 74 2.95 8.84 17.47
N VAL A 75 2.45 7.87 18.25
CA VAL A 75 1.04 7.47 18.19
C VAL A 75 0.13 8.57 18.72
N GLU A 76 0.59 9.28 19.73
CA GLU A 76 -0.10 10.42 20.35
C GLU A 76 -0.28 11.54 19.34
N GLU A 77 0.79 11.95 18.65
CA GLU A 77 0.74 12.97 17.60
C GLU A 77 -0.19 12.57 16.45
N LEU A 78 -0.20 11.29 16.06
CA LEU A 78 -1.10 10.79 15.02
C LEU A 78 -2.56 10.81 15.47
N ASN A 79 -2.85 10.41 16.71
CA ASN A 79 -4.21 10.43 17.26
C ASN A 79 -4.73 11.86 17.41
N GLU A 80 -3.91 12.80 17.87
CA GLU A 80 -4.25 14.24 17.92
C GLU A 80 -4.55 14.78 16.53
N ALA A 81 -3.68 14.52 15.53
CA ALA A 81 -3.90 14.95 14.16
C ALA A 81 -5.17 14.35 13.54
N LEU A 82 -5.48 13.08 13.83
CA LEU A 82 -6.70 12.42 13.38
C LEU A 82 -7.95 12.96 14.10
N ALA A 83 -7.85 13.25 15.40
CA ALA A 83 -8.96 13.82 16.18
C ALA A 83 -9.34 15.22 15.67
N ALA A 84 -8.36 16.04 15.27
CA ALA A 84 -8.55 17.38 14.73
C ALA A 84 -9.22 17.39 13.33
N GLN A 85 -9.28 16.25 12.62
CA GLN A 85 -9.92 16.20 11.30
C GLN A 85 -11.46 16.24 11.45
N THR A 86 -12.10 17.22 10.84
CA THR A 86 -13.57 17.40 10.85
C THR A 86 -14.26 16.65 9.71
N HIS A 87 -13.53 16.27 8.65
CA HIS A 87 -13.99 15.45 7.55
C HIS A 87 -13.95 13.95 7.88
N ARG A 88 -14.43 13.10 6.99
CA ARG A 88 -14.26 11.65 7.07
C ARG A 88 -12.77 11.31 7.03
N ARG A 89 -12.31 10.54 8.02
CA ARG A 89 -10.89 10.23 8.18
C ARG A 89 -10.46 9.09 7.27
N ALA A 90 -9.20 9.16 6.83
CA ALA A 90 -8.53 8.04 6.20
C ALA A 90 -7.16 7.84 6.84
N VAL A 91 -6.72 6.59 6.94
CA VAL A 91 -5.36 6.21 7.35
C VAL A 91 -4.81 5.19 6.37
N LYS A 92 -3.49 5.06 6.30
CA LYS A 92 -2.86 3.98 5.52
C LYS A 92 -2.11 3.00 6.40
N THR A 93 -2.03 1.77 5.92
CA THR A 93 -1.24 0.70 6.53
C THR A 93 -0.50 -0.12 5.49
N HIS A 94 0.62 -0.71 5.90
CA HIS A 94 1.34 -1.73 5.16
C HIS A 94 1.37 -3.07 5.92
N LEU A 95 0.34 -3.32 6.74
CA LEU A 95 0.15 -4.59 7.46
C LEU A 95 -0.70 -5.58 6.67
N PRO A 96 -0.47 -6.88 6.81
CA PRO A 96 -1.43 -7.92 6.44
C PRO A 96 -2.75 -7.74 7.23
N PHE A 97 -3.85 -8.29 6.70
CA PHE A 97 -5.17 -8.11 7.31
C PHE A 97 -5.30 -8.74 8.70
N ASP A 98 -4.57 -9.81 8.95
CA ASP A 98 -4.49 -10.48 10.26
C ASP A 98 -3.63 -9.71 11.29
N GLY A 99 -2.89 -8.69 10.86
CA GLY A 99 -2.17 -7.75 11.71
C GLY A 99 -2.95 -6.50 12.08
N LEU A 100 -4.21 -6.38 11.64
CA LEU A 100 -5.07 -5.22 11.88
C LEU A 100 -6.21 -5.54 12.86
N PRO A 101 -6.56 -4.60 13.75
CA PRO A 101 -7.85 -4.63 14.42
C PRO A 101 -8.96 -4.33 13.40
N ILE A 102 -10.07 -5.05 13.49
CA ILE A 102 -11.22 -4.87 12.60
C ILE A 102 -12.34 -4.19 13.36
N PHE A 103 -12.76 -3.03 12.87
CA PHE A 103 -13.84 -2.24 13.44
C PHE A 103 -15.08 -2.31 12.55
N LYS A 104 -16.26 -2.49 13.15
CA LYS A 104 -17.53 -2.65 12.44
C LYS A 104 -17.83 -1.49 11.50
N ASP A 105 -17.55 -0.27 11.96
CA ASP A 105 -17.95 0.96 11.29
C ASP A 105 -16.79 1.56 10.46
N ALA A 106 -15.68 0.83 10.27
CA ALA A 106 -14.59 1.21 9.38
C ALA A 106 -14.69 0.47 8.04
N ARG A 107 -14.16 1.08 7.00
CA ARG A 107 -14.04 0.51 5.64
C ARG A 107 -12.58 0.27 5.30
N TYR A 108 -12.24 -0.94 4.89
CA TYR A 108 -10.89 -1.35 4.51
C TYR A 108 -10.80 -1.48 2.99
N ILE A 109 -9.83 -0.81 2.37
CA ILE A 109 -9.59 -0.91 0.93
C ILE A 109 -8.22 -1.50 0.71
N HIS A 110 -8.17 -2.73 0.22
CA HIS A 110 -6.93 -3.39 -0.13
C HIS A 110 -6.61 -3.19 -1.61
N VAL A 111 -5.41 -2.68 -1.91
CA VAL A 111 -4.94 -2.55 -3.29
C VAL A 111 -3.82 -3.53 -3.55
N ALA A 112 -4.04 -4.44 -4.50
CA ALA A 112 -3.07 -5.40 -5.00
C ALA A 112 -2.46 -4.98 -6.34
N ARG A 113 -1.34 -5.59 -6.68
CA ARG A 113 -0.62 -5.40 -7.95
C ARG A 113 0.17 -6.65 -8.27
N ASP A 114 0.45 -6.90 -9.57
CA ASP A 114 1.42 -7.92 -10.00
C ASP A 114 2.74 -7.76 -9.23
N GLY A 115 3.19 -8.82 -8.57
CA GLY A 115 4.36 -8.78 -7.69
C GLY A 115 5.64 -8.41 -8.42
N ARG A 116 5.77 -8.78 -9.68
CA ARG A 116 6.93 -8.45 -10.52
C ARG A 116 7.04 -6.94 -10.75
N ASP A 117 5.92 -6.28 -11.04
CA ASP A 117 5.85 -4.82 -11.18
C ASP A 117 5.98 -4.09 -9.84
N ALA A 118 5.36 -4.62 -8.79
CA ALA A 118 5.44 -4.07 -7.44
C ALA A 118 6.88 -4.06 -6.95
N LEU A 119 7.62 -5.16 -7.15
CA LEU A 119 8.99 -5.28 -6.73
C LEU A 119 9.95 -4.37 -7.50
N LEU A 120 9.85 -4.29 -8.83
CA LEU A 120 10.65 -3.32 -9.59
C LEU A 120 10.44 -1.88 -9.11
N SER A 121 9.19 -1.54 -8.78
CA SER A 121 8.86 -0.25 -8.19
C SER A 121 9.43 -0.10 -6.77
N TYR A 122 9.49 -1.18 -5.99
CA TYR A 122 10.01 -1.18 -4.63
C TYR A 122 11.54 -1.08 -4.63
N HIS A 123 12.22 -1.82 -5.50
CA HIS A 123 13.66 -1.71 -5.72
C HIS A 123 14.07 -0.28 -6.06
N ASN A 124 13.42 0.32 -7.07
CA ASN A 124 13.66 1.71 -7.44
C ASN A 124 13.40 2.68 -6.27
N HIS A 125 12.37 2.42 -5.46
CA HIS A 125 12.05 3.22 -4.28
C HIS A 125 13.16 3.14 -3.22
N CYS A 126 13.64 1.94 -2.90
CA CYS A 126 14.67 1.73 -1.91
C CYS A 126 16.01 2.34 -2.32
N LEU A 127 16.39 2.20 -3.60
CA LEU A 127 17.60 2.83 -4.15
C LEU A 127 17.59 4.37 -4.15
N GLY A 128 16.40 4.97 -4.07
CA GLY A 128 16.27 6.42 -4.02
C GLY A 128 16.21 7.02 -2.62
N LEU A 129 16.20 6.19 -1.58
CA LEU A 129 16.19 6.67 -0.20
C LEU A 129 17.50 7.40 0.13
N LYS A 130 17.37 8.54 0.79
CA LYS A 130 18.54 9.28 1.29
C LYS A 130 19.25 8.52 2.40
N PRO A 131 20.57 8.69 2.55
CA PRO A 131 21.35 8.03 3.61
C PRO A 131 20.75 8.24 5.00
N GLU A 132 20.27 9.44 5.32
CA GLU A 132 19.69 9.78 6.62
C GLU A 132 18.39 9.01 6.91
N VAL A 133 17.67 8.60 5.86
CA VAL A 133 16.46 7.76 5.99
C VAL A 133 16.86 6.31 6.27
N ILE A 134 17.89 5.82 5.57
CA ILE A 134 18.47 4.50 5.80
C ILE A 134 19.03 4.39 7.22
N ASP A 135 19.74 5.42 7.69
CA ASP A 135 20.27 5.49 9.07
C ASP A 135 19.15 5.42 10.11
N ARG A 136 18.03 6.13 9.89
CA ARG A 136 16.86 6.05 10.79
C ARG A 136 16.23 4.66 10.80
N PHE A 137 16.11 3.99 9.66
CA PHE A 137 15.66 2.60 9.62
C PHE A 137 16.63 1.67 10.32
N SER A 138 17.93 1.83 10.08
CA SER A 138 18.97 1.02 10.72
C SER A 138 18.93 1.17 12.24
N LYS A 139 18.80 2.40 12.73
CA LYS A 139 18.65 2.68 14.16
C LYS A 139 17.39 2.01 14.72
N ALA A 140 16.25 2.17 14.08
CA ALA A 140 15.01 1.54 14.50
C ALA A 140 15.10 0.01 14.57
N GLY A 141 15.87 -0.62 13.67
CA GLY A 141 16.11 -2.06 13.70
C GLY A 141 17.08 -2.47 14.81
N LEU A 142 18.13 -1.71 15.02
CA LEU A 142 19.13 -1.98 16.08
C LEU A 142 18.56 -1.76 17.48
N ASP A 143 17.72 -0.75 17.66
CA ASP A 143 17.04 -0.46 18.93
C ASP A 143 15.92 -1.47 19.25
N ASP A 144 15.57 -2.34 18.32
CA ASP A 144 14.51 -3.33 18.45
C ASP A 144 15.10 -4.72 18.75
N PRO A 145 14.87 -5.30 19.95
CA PRO A 145 15.47 -6.57 20.33
C PRO A 145 15.03 -7.75 19.45
N ASP A 146 13.88 -7.67 18.79
CA ASP A 146 13.38 -8.74 17.92
C ASP A 146 14.00 -8.66 16.52
N ILE A 147 14.37 -7.47 16.06
CA ILE A 147 15.06 -7.29 14.77
C ILE A 147 16.58 -7.36 14.97
N ALA A 148 17.13 -6.57 15.88
CA ALA A 148 18.54 -6.50 16.29
C ALA A 148 19.54 -6.40 15.12
N LYS A 149 19.12 -5.77 14.00
CA LYS A 149 19.89 -5.66 12.75
C LYS A 149 19.70 -4.28 12.11
N PRO A 150 20.73 -3.74 11.45
CA PRO A 150 20.58 -2.55 10.62
C PRO A 150 19.69 -2.84 9.40
N PHE A 151 19.21 -1.78 8.76
CA PHE A 151 18.49 -1.92 7.49
C PHE A 151 19.41 -2.53 6.43
N PRO A 152 18.98 -3.58 5.71
CA PRO A 152 19.84 -4.29 4.78
C PRO A 152 20.26 -3.43 3.58
N ALA A 153 21.43 -3.70 3.04
CA ALA A 153 21.89 -3.10 1.80
C ALA A 153 20.96 -3.47 0.63
N ILE A 154 20.75 -2.52 -0.26
CA ILE A 154 19.92 -2.73 -1.45
C ILE A 154 20.84 -3.07 -2.63
N PRO A 155 20.74 -4.28 -3.20
CA PRO A 155 21.50 -4.64 -4.40
C PRO A 155 21.19 -3.67 -5.54
N PRO A 156 22.19 -3.15 -6.26
CA PRO A 156 21.94 -2.29 -7.43
C PRO A 156 21.21 -3.00 -8.58
N ASN A 157 21.44 -4.31 -8.73
CA ASN A 157 20.81 -5.13 -9.76
C ASN A 157 19.39 -5.51 -9.34
N PRO A 158 18.34 -5.15 -10.13
CA PRO A 158 16.95 -5.49 -9.81
C PRO A 158 16.67 -7.01 -9.83
N ALA A 159 17.38 -7.81 -10.63
CA ALA A 159 17.21 -9.26 -10.65
C ALA A 159 17.76 -9.91 -9.36
N GLU A 160 18.91 -9.44 -8.87
CA GLU A 160 19.44 -9.86 -7.57
C GLU A 160 18.47 -9.52 -6.43
N PHE A 161 17.95 -8.29 -6.40
CA PHE A 161 16.96 -7.89 -5.41
C PHE A 161 15.68 -8.74 -5.50
N PHE A 162 15.24 -9.09 -6.72
CA PHE A 162 14.09 -9.96 -6.97
C PHE A 162 14.31 -11.37 -6.43
N HIS A 163 15.49 -11.94 -6.69
CA HIS A 163 15.88 -13.25 -6.16
C HIS A 163 15.84 -13.26 -4.62
N LEU A 164 16.49 -12.28 -3.99
CA LEU A 164 16.53 -12.16 -2.52
C LEU A 164 15.12 -12.02 -1.94
N TRP A 165 14.27 -11.23 -2.56
CA TRP A 165 12.89 -11.03 -2.12
C TRP A 165 12.05 -12.31 -2.15
N LEU A 166 12.28 -13.19 -3.13
CA LEU A 166 11.58 -14.47 -3.27
C LEU A 166 12.14 -15.58 -2.37
N THR A 167 13.39 -15.48 -1.94
CA THR A 167 14.11 -16.61 -1.31
C THR A 167 14.64 -16.34 0.09
N GLN A 168 14.69 -15.08 0.53
CA GLN A 168 15.30 -14.70 1.79
C GLN A 168 14.46 -13.68 2.56
N SER A 169 14.70 -13.64 3.88
CA SER A 169 14.24 -12.54 4.73
C SER A 169 15.30 -12.20 5.78
N HIS A 170 15.41 -10.91 6.08
CA HIS A 170 16.15 -10.43 7.23
C HIS A 170 15.29 -10.33 8.50
N LEU A 171 13.96 -10.49 8.36
CA LEU A 171 13.03 -10.43 9.49
C LEU A 171 12.98 -11.78 10.21
N PRO A 172 12.90 -11.78 11.56
CA PRO A 172 12.77 -13.00 12.34
C PRO A 172 11.50 -13.79 11.96
N GLY A 173 11.63 -15.12 11.86
CA GLY A 173 10.51 -16.01 11.57
C GLY A 173 9.93 -15.91 10.14
N GLN A 174 10.55 -15.10 9.26
CA GLN A 174 10.17 -14.97 7.85
C GLN A 174 11.18 -15.68 6.95
N THR A 175 10.71 -16.20 5.83
CA THR A 175 11.56 -16.92 4.85
C THR A 175 11.70 -16.18 3.52
N THR A 176 10.82 -15.23 3.24
CA THR A 176 10.81 -14.42 2.01
C THR A 176 10.45 -12.96 2.33
N GLY A 177 10.51 -12.09 1.33
CA GLY A 177 10.19 -10.67 1.47
C GLY A 177 11.39 -9.76 1.63
N TYR A 178 12.58 -10.33 1.80
CA TYR A 178 13.86 -9.66 2.00
C TYR A 178 13.83 -8.68 3.20
N LEU A 179 13.54 -7.40 2.94
CA LEU A 179 13.45 -6.35 3.95
C LEU A 179 11.99 -5.97 4.31
N ASN A 180 11.03 -6.72 3.79
CA ASN A 180 9.60 -6.50 4.04
C ASN A 180 8.90 -7.83 4.37
N LEU A 181 7.59 -7.76 4.60
CA LEU A 181 6.77 -8.94 4.82
C LEU A 181 6.65 -9.79 3.54
N PRO A 182 6.42 -11.11 3.64
CA PRO A 182 6.22 -11.98 2.49
C PRO A 182 5.06 -11.54 1.61
N PHE A 183 5.30 -11.35 0.32
CA PHE A 183 4.35 -10.75 -0.62
C PHE A 183 3.06 -11.57 -0.78
N PHE A 184 3.18 -12.86 -1.07
CA PHE A 184 2.01 -13.72 -1.28
C PHE A 184 1.18 -13.86 -0.01
N GLU A 185 1.82 -14.06 1.14
CA GLU A 185 1.13 -14.19 2.43
C GLU A 185 0.43 -12.89 2.83
N PHE A 186 1.04 -11.74 2.52
CA PHE A 186 0.42 -10.44 2.73
C PHE A 186 -0.90 -10.33 1.98
N HIS A 187 -0.90 -10.55 0.67
CA HIS A 187 -2.11 -10.45 -0.15
C HIS A 187 -3.13 -11.55 0.14
N LYS A 188 -2.66 -12.75 0.47
CA LYS A 188 -3.50 -13.88 0.86
C LYS A 188 -4.32 -13.60 2.13
N SER A 189 -3.77 -12.83 3.08
CA SER A 189 -4.51 -12.44 4.29
C SER A 189 -5.77 -11.61 3.98
N TYR A 190 -5.71 -10.77 2.95
CA TYR A 190 -6.86 -10.01 2.45
C TYR A 190 -7.79 -10.88 1.58
N TRP A 191 -7.23 -11.74 0.74
CA TRP A 191 -8.00 -12.65 -0.09
C TRP A 191 -8.87 -13.60 0.73
N ALA A 192 -8.36 -14.09 1.85
CA ALA A 192 -9.10 -14.98 2.76
C ALA A 192 -10.36 -14.32 3.34
N GLU A 193 -10.34 -13.00 3.50
CA GLU A 193 -11.44 -12.20 4.08
C GLU A 193 -12.25 -11.43 3.00
N ARG A 194 -12.10 -11.79 1.73
CA ARG A 194 -12.72 -11.07 0.60
C ARG A 194 -14.25 -10.96 0.66
N GLU A 195 -14.89 -11.85 1.39
CA GLU A 195 -16.35 -11.83 1.58
C GLU A 195 -16.81 -10.89 2.72
N SER A 196 -15.86 -10.29 3.45
CA SER A 196 -16.15 -9.33 4.51
C SER A 196 -16.83 -8.07 3.95
N PRO A 197 -18.00 -7.65 4.47
CA PRO A 197 -18.76 -6.52 3.91
C PRO A 197 -18.06 -5.16 4.10
N ASN A 198 -17.06 -5.09 4.97
CA ASN A 198 -16.27 -3.88 5.22
C ASN A 198 -14.88 -3.90 4.56
N LEU A 199 -14.59 -4.88 3.69
CA LEU A 199 -13.35 -5.00 2.91
C LEU A 199 -13.63 -4.92 1.42
N LEU A 200 -12.94 -4.02 0.72
CA LEU A 200 -12.93 -3.93 -0.74
C LEU A 200 -11.57 -4.32 -1.29
N LEU A 201 -11.55 -5.29 -2.21
CA LEU A 201 -10.36 -5.65 -2.97
C LEU A 201 -10.31 -4.84 -4.28
N VAL A 202 -9.22 -4.13 -4.50
CA VAL A 202 -8.94 -3.35 -5.71
C VAL A 202 -7.63 -3.83 -6.32
N HIS A 203 -7.51 -3.78 -7.63
CA HIS A 203 -6.26 -4.13 -8.29
C HIS A 203 -5.72 -2.96 -9.13
N TYR A 204 -4.41 -2.75 -9.06
CA TYR A 204 -3.73 -1.67 -9.77
C TYR A 204 -3.97 -1.69 -11.29
N ALA A 205 -4.01 -2.89 -11.90
CA ALA A 205 -4.29 -3.04 -13.32
C ALA A 205 -5.71 -2.64 -13.70
N ASP A 206 -6.68 -2.86 -12.82
CA ASP A 206 -8.08 -2.48 -13.04
C ASP A 206 -8.22 -0.95 -12.98
N LEU A 207 -7.59 -0.28 -12.01
CA LEU A 207 -7.51 1.18 -11.94
C LEU A 207 -6.88 1.78 -13.21
N LYS A 208 -5.84 1.15 -13.76
CA LYS A 208 -5.22 1.60 -15.01
C LYS A 208 -6.11 1.38 -16.23
N ARG A 209 -6.90 0.34 -16.22
CA ARG A 209 -7.78 -0.03 -17.35
C ARG A 209 -8.99 0.90 -17.46
N ASP A 210 -9.65 1.17 -16.34
CA ASP A 210 -10.83 2.03 -16.27
C ASP A 210 -10.89 2.73 -14.92
N LEU A 211 -10.17 3.85 -14.82
CA LEU A 211 -10.09 4.64 -13.59
C LEU A 211 -11.45 5.13 -13.13
N SER A 212 -12.29 5.60 -14.06
CA SER A 212 -13.63 6.14 -13.73
C SER A 212 -14.51 5.07 -13.10
N LYS A 213 -14.55 3.89 -13.70
CA LYS A 213 -15.37 2.77 -13.20
C LYS A 213 -14.88 2.27 -11.84
N GLU A 214 -13.58 2.14 -11.65
CA GLU A 214 -13.02 1.71 -10.35
C GLU A 214 -13.21 2.78 -9.27
N MET A 215 -13.09 4.07 -9.60
CA MET A 215 -13.40 5.14 -8.65
C MET A 215 -14.87 5.13 -8.23
N ARG A 216 -15.82 4.87 -9.16
CA ARG A 216 -17.24 4.69 -8.82
C ARG A 216 -17.47 3.49 -7.90
N ARG A 217 -16.77 2.37 -8.14
CA ARG A 217 -16.85 1.19 -7.28
C ARG A 217 -16.35 1.51 -5.87
N VAL A 218 -15.25 2.25 -5.74
CA VAL A 218 -14.75 2.73 -4.44
C VAL A 218 -15.75 3.68 -3.78
N ALA A 219 -16.34 4.62 -4.52
CA ALA A 219 -17.35 5.54 -3.99
C ALA A 219 -18.59 4.80 -3.47
N GLY A 220 -19.09 3.82 -4.22
CA GLY A 220 -20.22 2.98 -3.81
C GLY A 220 -19.92 2.19 -2.53
N PHE A 221 -18.75 1.55 -2.45
CA PHE A 221 -18.30 0.84 -1.25
C PHE A 221 -18.18 1.76 -0.02
N LEU A 222 -17.72 2.99 -0.23
CA LEU A 222 -17.61 4.00 0.82
C LEU A 222 -18.93 4.70 1.12
N GLU A 223 -20.00 4.40 0.39
CA GLU A 223 -21.32 5.07 0.53
C GLU A 223 -21.19 6.60 0.36
N ILE A 224 -20.33 7.04 -0.58
CA ILE A 224 -20.13 8.44 -0.92
C ILE A 224 -20.96 8.77 -2.17
N ALA A 225 -21.89 9.69 -2.05
CA ALA A 225 -22.63 10.21 -3.20
C ALA A 225 -21.68 10.93 -4.17
N ILE A 226 -21.90 10.74 -5.47
CA ILE A 226 -21.11 11.34 -6.53
C ILE A 226 -21.93 12.49 -7.12
N ASP A 227 -21.29 13.66 -7.21
CA ASP A 227 -21.78 14.75 -8.03
C ASP A 227 -21.31 14.56 -9.47
N GLU A 228 -22.22 14.31 -10.38
CA GLU A 228 -21.93 14.01 -11.78
C GLU A 228 -21.29 15.21 -12.52
N GLU A 229 -21.54 16.45 -12.09
CA GLU A 229 -20.94 17.65 -12.69
C GLU A 229 -19.43 17.73 -12.36
N THR A 230 -19.07 17.38 -11.14
CA THR A 230 -17.66 17.40 -10.69
C THR A 230 -16.89 16.13 -11.07
N TRP A 231 -17.59 15.02 -11.37
CA TRP A 231 -16.98 13.71 -11.58
C TRP A 231 -15.84 13.68 -12.61
N PRO A 232 -15.96 14.29 -13.81
CA PRO A 232 -14.88 14.29 -14.79
C PRO A 232 -13.59 14.95 -14.27
N ALA A 233 -13.73 16.01 -13.45
CA ALA A 233 -12.60 16.71 -12.85
C ALA A 233 -11.91 15.84 -11.78
N LEU A 234 -12.69 15.10 -10.97
CA LEU A 234 -12.16 14.17 -9.97
C LEU A 234 -11.36 13.04 -10.64
N VAL A 235 -11.91 12.42 -11.69
CA VAL A 235 -11.23 11.37 -12.45
C VAL A 235 -9.93 11.89 -13.06
N LYS A 236 -9.97 13.08 -13.68
CA LYS A 236 -8.78 13.72 -14.24
C LYS A 236 -7.72 13.99 -13.18
N ALA A 237 -8.11 14.45 -11.99
CA ALA A 237 -7.21 14.73 -10.86
C ALA A 237 -6.56 13.46 -10.30
N ALA A 238 -7.17 12.28 -10.51
CA ALA A 238 -6.63 10.98 -10.13
C ALA A 238 -5.74 10.34 -11.21
N THR A 239 -5.59 10.93 -12.40
CA THR A 239 -4.67 10.39 -13.43
C THR A 239 -3.21 10.52 -12.98
N PHE A 240 -2.37 9.59 -13.45
CA PHE A 240 -0.94 9.63 -13.12
C PHE A 240 -0.27 10.93 -13.57
N GLU A 241 -0.61 11.42 -14.75
CA GLU A 241 -0.07 12.65 -15.33
C GLU A 241 -0.38 13.87 -14.45
N THR A 242 -1.62 13.97 -13.96
CA THR A 242 -2.03 15.05 -13.07
C THR A 242 -1.36 14.92 -11.71
N MET A 243 -1.35 13.72 -11.12
CA MET A 243 -0.68 13.48 -9.84
C MET A 243 0.82 13.75 -9.90
N LYS A 244 1.48 13.40 -10.99
CA LYS A 244 2.91 13.69 -11.19
C LYS A 244 3.18 15.19 -11.26
N LYS A 245 2.36 15.95 -12.01
CA LYS A 245 2.45 17.41 -12.07
C LYS A 245 2.25 18.08 -10.70
N GLN A 246 1.35 17.55 -9.90
CA GLN A 246 1.02 18.04 -8.56
C GLN A 246 1.83 17.34 -7.45
N GLY A 247 2.89 16.62 -7.80
CA GLY A 247 3.60 15.73 -6.89
C GLY A 247 4.13 16.41 -5.63
N ARG A 248 4.59 17.67 -5.72
CA ARG A 248 5.08 18.43 -4.58
C ARG A 248 3.95 18.79 -3.60
N ASP A 249 2.78 19.14 -4.10
CA ASP A 249 1.62 19.52 -3.29
C ASP A 249 0.96 18.29 -2.65
N LEU A 250 0.90 17.18 -3.41
CA LEU A 250 0.33 15.92 -2.93
C LEU A 250 1.23 15.22 -1.90
N MET A 251 2.55 15.30 -2.07
CA MET A 251 3.53 14.59 -1.26
C MET A 251 4.70 15.49 -0.83
N PRO A 252 4.44 16.55 -0.04
CA PRO A 252 5.49 17.53 0.33
C PRO A 252 6.65 16.91 1.10
N ASN A 253 6.42 15.84 1.84
CA ASN A 253 7.42 15.13 2.63
C ASN A 253 8.41 14.27 1.82
N VAL A 254 8.11 13.94 0.55
CA VAL A 254 9.02 13.11 -0.26
C VAL A 254 10.33 13.80 -0.59
N MET A 255 10.37 15.12 -0.54
CA MET A 255 11.61 15.90 -0.72
C MET A 255 12.65 15.61 0.38
N ALA A 256 12.20 15.24 1.58
CA ALA A 256 13.07 14.85 2.68
C ALA A 256 13.47 13.37 2.65
N LEU A 257 12.80 12.55 1.85
CA LEU A 257 12.98 11.10 1.83
C LEU A 257 13.84 10.63 0.66
N PHE A 258 13.76 11.30 -0.50
CA PHE A 258 14.35 10.83 -1.75
C PHE A 258 15.27 11.86 -2.39
N ASP A 259 16.32 11.37 -3.02
CA ASP A 259 17.05 12.11 -4.02
C ASP A 259 16.10 12.43 -5.20
N ASN A 260 16.10 13.68 -5.68
CA ASN A 260 15.13 14.18 -6.67
C ASN A 260 13.65 14.19 -6.21
N GLY A 261 13.35 13.97 -4.93
CA GLY A 261 12.05 14.18 -4.32
C GLY A 261 10.86 13.56 -5.05
N ALA A 262 9.90 14.42 -5.46
CA ALA A 262 8.66 13.97 -6.09
C ALA A 262 8.86 13.26 -7.45
N ASP A 263 9.85 13.66 -8.25
CA ASP A 263 10.14 13.04 -9.56
C ASP A 263 10.65 11.61 -9.39
N ARG A 264 11.43 11.34 -8.35
CA ARG A 264 11.85 9.98 -7.99
C ARG A 264 10.68 9.14 -7.51
N PHE A 265 9.80 9.72 -6.71
CA PHE A 265 8.64 9.05 -6.12
C PHE A 265 7.59 8.69 -7.19
N PHE A 266 7.20 9.65 -8.05
CA PHE A 266 6.31 9.46 -9.19
C PHE A 266 7.10 9.03 -10.45
N ASN A 267 7.65 7.84 -10.45
CA ASN A 267 8.54 7.36 -11.51
C ASN A 267 7.80 7.24 -12.86
N LYS A 268 7.44 6.06 -13.32
CA LYS A 268 6.91 5.83 -14.67
C LYS A 268 5.44 5.39 -14.71
N ALA A 269 4.93 4.77 -13.62
CA ALA A 269 3.60 4.14 -13.54
C ALA A 269 3.29 3.12 -14.67
N GLU A 270 4.32 2.56 -15.29
CA GLU A 270 4.23 1.53 -16.33
C GLU A 270 4.08 0.16 -15.69
N SER A 271 3.27 -0.69 -16.31
CA SER A 271 3.14 -2.10 -15.97
C SER A 271 3.81 -2.96 -17.03
N GLY A 272 4.30 -4.15 -16.62
CA GLY A 272 4.93 -5.10 -17.55
C GLY A 272 6.41 -4.85 -17.83
N ARG A 273 7.04 -3.85 -17.21
CA ARG A 273 8.49 -3.56 -17.36
C ARG A 273 9.39 -4.71 -16.91
N TRP A 274 8.88 -5.58 -16.09
CA TRP A 274 9.58 -6.77 -15.65
C TRP A 274 9.96 -7.69 -16.81
N ARG A 275 9.24 -7.65 -17.95
CA ARG A 275 9.53 -8.47 -19.14
C ARG A 275 10.88 -8.14 -19.79
N ASP A 276 11.28 -6.86 -19.71
CA ASP A 276 12.54 -6.37 -20.25
C ASP A 276 13.67 -6.35 -19.18
N THR A 277 13.35 -6.71 -17.93
CA THR A 277 14.28 -6.60 -16.80
C THR A 277 14.68 -7.95 -16.25
N PHE A 278 13.74 -8.89 -16.14
CA PHE A 278 13.96 -10.21 -15.56
C PHE A 278 14.20 -11.27 -16.64
N HIS A 279 15.14 -12.18 -16.37
CA HIS A 279 15.41 -13.31 -17.23
C HIS A 279 14.45 -14.48 -16.94
N ALA A 280 14.47 -15.49 -17.81
CA ALA A 280 13.59 -16.66 -17.70
C ALA A 280 13.71 -17.39 -16.35
N GLU A 281 14.91 -17.44 -15.79
CA GLU A 281 15.19 -18.09 -14.49
C GLU A 281 14.52 -17.32 -13.33
N ASP A 282 14.58 -15.98 -13.35
CA ASP A 282 13.94 -15.12 -12.35
C ASP A 282 12.41 -15.30 -12.39
N LEU A 283 11.85 -15.33 -13.61
CA LEU A 283 10.42 -15.50 -13.82
C LEU A 283 9.96 -16.91 -13.40
N ALA A 284 10.72 -17.95 -13.71
CA ALA A 284 10.42 -19.31 -13.28
C ALA A 284 10.39 -19.45 -11.75
N LEU A 285 11.30 -18.74 -11.05
CA LEU A 285 11.28 -18.70 -9.59
C LEU A 285 10.00 -18.04 -9.05
N TYR A 286 9.60 -16.89 -9.61
CA TYR A 286 8.35 -16.23 -9.22
C TYR A 286 7.13 -17.12 -9.48
N GLU A 287 7.05 -17.73 -10.67
CA GLU A 287 5.97 -18.62 -11.08
C GLU A 287 5.88 -19.85 -10.17
N SER A 288 7.02 -20.38 -9.73
CA SER A 288 7.05 -21.49 -8.76
C SER A 288 6.44 -21.11 -7.41
N GLN A 289 6.61 -19.89 -6.95
CA GLN A 289 5.99 -19.38 -5.72
C GLN A 289 4.49 -19.08 -5.93
N ALA A 290 4.12 -18.52 -7.08
CA ALA A 290 2.73 -18.28 -7.45
C ALA A 290 1.92 -19.58 -7.60
N ALA A 291 2.52 -20.64 -8.14
CA ALA A 291 1.89 -21.96 -8.31
C ALA A 291 1.58 -22.67 -6.97
N LYS A 292 2.19 -22.25 -5.86
CA LYS A 292 1.87 -22.75 -4.51
C LYS A 292 0.59 -22.12 -3.94
N GLN A 293 0.08 -21.07 -4.59
CA GLN A 293 -1.10 -20.36 -4.14
C GLN A 293 -2.39 -20.97 -4.71
N GLU A 294 -3.53 -20.66 -4.10
CA GLU A 294 -4.83 -20.97 -4.68
C GLU A 294 -4.93 -20.41 -6.11
N PRO A 295 -5.36 -21.18 -7.12
CA PRO A 295 -5.34 -20.73 -8.52
C PRO A 295 -6.13 -19.45 -8.79
N ALA A 296 -7.28 -19.25 -8.14
CA ALA A 296 -8.10 -18.06 -8.30
C ALA A 296 -7.40 -16.83 -7.73
N PHE A 297 -6.80 -16.96 -6.55
CA PHE A 297 -6.00 -15.91 -5.91
C PHE A 297 -4.79 -15.53 -6.77
N ALA A 298 -4.02 -16.52 -7.23
CA ALA A 298 -2.82 -16.27 -8.05
C ALA A 298 -3.17 -15.52 -9.35
N ARG A 299 -4.25 -15.92 -10.04
CA ARG A 299 -4.73 -15.23 -11.25
C ARG A 299 -5.15 -13.79 -10.96
N TRP A 300 -5.93 -13.58 -9.89
CA TRP A 300 -6.36 -12.24 -9.51
C TRP A 300 -5.19 -11.34 -9.14
N LEU A 301 -4.24 -11.86 -8.35
CA LEU A 301 -3.06 -11.11 -7.91
C LEU A 301 -2.15 -10.72 -9.10
N ALA A 302 -2.10 -11.53 -10.14
CA ALA A 302 -1.33 -11.24 -11.35
C ALA A 302 -2.02 -10.24 -12.30
N ALA A 303 -3.36 -10.25 -12.41
CA ALA A 303 -4.03 -9.60 -13.52
C ALA A 303 -5.25 -8.73 -13.18
N GLY A 304 -5.75 -8.79 -11.95
CA GLY A 304 -6.94 -8.07 -11.51
C GLY A 304 -8.26 -8.72 -11.93
N ARG A 305 -9.37 -8.13 -11.48
CA ARG A 305 -10.73 -8.70 -11.63
C ARG A 305 -11.25 -8.71 -13.07
N HIS A 306 -10.82 -7.76 -13.89
CA HIS A 306 -11.27 -7.71 -15.29
C HIS A 306 -10.76 -8.88 -16.15
N ILE A 307 -9.68 -9.54 -15.72
CA ILE A 307 -9.11 -10.70 -16.42
C ILE A 307 -9.38 -11.99 -15.65
N ALA A 308 -9.25 -11.98 -14.32
CA ALA A 308 -9.35 -13.18 -13.50
C ALA A 308 -10.77 -13.48 -12.99
N GLY A 309 -11.71 -12.55 -13.15
CA GLY A 309 -13.02 -12.56 -12.51
C GLY A 309 -13.05 -11.75 -11.23
N ASP A 310 -14.24 -11.26 -10.85
CA ASP A 310 -14.41 -10.46 -9.64
C ASP A 310 -14.35 -11.39 -8.41
N PRO A 311 -13.40 -11.16 -7.46
CA PRO A 311 -13.33 -11.95 -6.24
C PRO A 311 -14.44 -11.61 -5.24
N GLN A 312 -15.16 -10.52 -5.47
CA GLN A 312 -16.25 -10.01 -4.65
C GLN A 312 -17.45 -9.71 -5.56
N PRO A 313 -18.14 -10.75 -6.08
CA PRO A 313 -19.34 -10.52 -6.87
C PRO A 313 -20.35 -9.72 -6.05
N ALA A 314 -21.05 -8.79 -6.70
CA ALA A 314 -22.10 -8.03 -6.05
C ALA A 314 -23.12 -9.00 -5.43
N ALA A 315 -23.45 -8.77 -4.15
CA ALA A 315 -24.49 -9.49 -3.46
C ALA A 315 -25.86 -9.18 -4.06
#